data_4945d56505754986a556866158d2b7dc
#
_entry.id   4945d56505754986a556866158d2b7dc
#
_cell.length_a   1.000
_cell.length_b   1.000
_cell.length_c   1.000
_cell.angle_alpha   90.00
_cell.angle_beta   90.00
_cell.angle_gamma   90.00
#
_symmetry.space_group_name_H-M   'P 1'
#
loop_
_entity.id
_entity.type
_entity.pdbx_description
1 polymer ?
#
loop_
_entity_poly.entity_id
_entity_poly.type
_entity_poly.pdbx_seq_one_letter_code
_entity_poly.pdbx_strand_id
1 'polypeptide(L)'
;MVQSEEKEPLERYDGLKAFCNEYGFEHSYLSGTEKRERHSGDLFIVVKDRDLVDLLKQATLQQLTPGLDFGIISYNDTPLKELLAGGITTLSTDFKLMGQTMSKLIEAKGICAVANPWKLNTRKSL
;
A
#
# COMPACT_ATOMS: atom_id res chain seq x y z
N MET A 1 1.04 0.79 -9.64
CA MET A 1 1.30 1.54 -8.38
C MET A 1 0.88 2.98 -8.58
N VAL A 2 0.09 3.54 -7.68
CA VAL A 2 -0.36 4.94 -7.73
C VAL A 2 0.52 5.81 -6.84
N GLN A 3 1.08 6.88 -7.37
CA GLN A 3 1.94 7.80 -6.63
C GLN A 3 1.70 9.25 -7.07
N SER A 4 1.71 10.19 -6.12
CA SER A 4 1.65 11.63 -6.39
C SER A 4 3.06 12.20 -6.66
N GLU A 5 3.14 13.45 -7.14
CA GLU A 5 4.34 14.14 -7.64
C GLU A 5 5.53 14.31 -6.66
N GLU A 6 5.42 13.90 -5.38
CA GLU A 6 6.54 13.91 -4.45
C GLU A 6 7.44 12.70 -4.66
N LYS A 7 8.75 12.88 -4.58
CA LYS A 7 9.78 11.83 -4.71
C LYS A 7 9.60 10.76 -3.63
N GLU A 8 8.90 9.70 -3.99
CA GLU A 8 8.87 8.47 -3.19
C GLU A 8 10.09 7.61 -3.51
N PRO A 9 10.55 6.76 -2.57
CA PRO A 9 11.64 5.83 -2.85
C PRO A 9 11.32 4.94 -4.06
N LEU A 10 12.20 4.96 -5.06
CA LEU A 10 12.05 4.16 -6.29
C LEU A 10 12.10 2.66 -6.01
N GLU A 11 12.73 2.27 -4.92
CA GLU A 11 12.91 0.86 -4.50
C GLU A 11 11.59 0.10 -4.35
N ARG A 12 10.51 0.79 -3.97
CA ARG A 12 9.17 0.17 -3.89
C ARG A 12 8.66 -0.24 -5.26
N TYR A 13 8.85 0.63 -6.24
CA TYR A 13 8.45 0.34 -7.62
C TYR A 13 9.36 -0.69 -8.27
N ASP A 14 10.66 -0.63 -8.00
CA ASP A 14 11.61 -1.62 -8.51
C ASP A 14 11.31 -3.01 -7.96
N GLY A 15 10.94 -3.14 -6.68
CA GLY A 15 10.49 -4.39 -6.08
C GLY A 15 9.20 -4.93 -6.74
N LEU A 16 8.20 -4.08 -6.99
CA LEU A 16 6.99 -4.47 -7.72
C LEU A 16 7.32 -4.95 -9.14
N LYS A 17 8.15 -4.21 -9.84
CA LYS A 17 8.57 -4.52 -11.20
C LYS A 17 9.31 -5.85 -11.29
N ALA A 18 10.21 -6.11 -10.34
CA ALA A 18 10.91 -7.40 -10.26
C ALA A 18 9.92 -8.56 -10.05
N PHE A 19 8.98 -8.41 -9.12
CA PHE A 19 7.92 -9.39 -8.89
C PHE A 19 7.07 -9.63 -10.14
N CYS A 20 6.59 -8.57 -10.78
CA CYS A 20 5.75 -8.69 -11.97
C CYS A 20 6.50 -9.38 -13.13
N ASN A 21 7.79 -9.08 -13.32
CA ASN A 21 8.61 -9.73 -14.34
C ASN A 21 8.83 -11.22 -14.05
N GLU A 22 9.03 -11.58 -12.78
CA GLU A 22 9.24 -12.96 -12.36
C GLU A 22 7.99 -13.84 -12.58
N TYR A 23 6.81 -13.28 -12.29
CA TYR A 23 5.53 -14.02 -12.36
C TYR A 23 4.70 -13.73 -13.60
N GLY A 24 5.20 -12.93 -14.55
CA GLY A 24 4.53 -12.66 -15.83
C GLY A 24 3.33 -11.73 -15.72
N PHE A 25 3.27 -10.85 -14.71
CA PHE A 25 2.21 -9.84 -14.56
C PHE A 25 2.56 -8.55 -15.29
N GLU A 26 1.56 -7.94 -15.91
CA GLU A 26 1.68 -6.58 -16.41
C GLU A 26 1.69 -5.58 -15.27
N HIS A 27 2.47 -4.52 -15.38
CA HIS A 27 2.52 -3.47 -14.37
C HIS A 27 2.61 -2.09 -15.01
N SER A 28 2.08 -1.10 -14.33
CA SER A 28 2.18 0.30 -14.73
C SER A 28 2.34 1.20 -13.51
N TYR A 29 3.05 2.30 -13.71
CA TYR A 29 3.19 3.36 -12.73
C TYR A 29 2.20 4.47 -13.06
N LEU A 30 1.41 4.90 -12.09
CA LEU A 30 0.42 5.95 -12.26
C LEU A 30 0.79 7.15 -11.38
N SER A 31 0.93 8.33 -11.99
CA SER A 31 1.01 9.60 -11.28
C SER A 31 -0.40 10.10 -10.98
N GLY A 32 -0.94 9.73 -9.82
CA GLY A 32 -2.31 10.07 -9.43
C GLY A 32 -3.36 9.03 -9.86
N THR A 33 -4.60 9.27 -9.46
CA THR A 33 -5.73 8.36 -9.70
C THR A 33 -6.60 8.78 -10.90
N GLU A 34 -6.12 9.73 -11.70
CA GLU A 34 -6.92 10.33 -12.76
C GLU A 34 -7.28 9.33 -13.87
N LYS A 35 -8.57 9.19 -14.08
CA LYS A 35 -9.28 8.68 -15.29
C LYS A 35 -8.72 7.44 -15.99
N ARG A 36 -8.28 6.42 -15.28
CA ARG A 36 -8.08 5.11 -15.90
C ARG A 36 -9.37 4.30 -15.83
N GLU A 37 -9.74 3.71 -16.95
CA GLU A 37 -10.72 2.62 -16.95
C GLU A 37 -10.17 1.48 -16.09
N ARG A 38 -10.96 1.00 -15.16
CA ARG A 38 -10.62 -0.13 -14.29
C ARG A 38 -11.14 -1.39 -14.92
N HIS A 39 -10.29 -2.40 -14.96
CA HIS A 39 -10.67 -3.70 -15.49
C HIS A 39 -10.79 -4.70 -14.33
N SER A 40 -11.66 -5.66 -14.50
CA SER A 40 -11.75 -6.80 -13.58
C SER A 40 -10.40 -7.51 -13.52
N GLY A 41 -9.90 -7.72 -12.30
CA GLY A 41 -8.58 -8.30 -12.06
C GLY A 41 -7.44 -7.29 -11.88
N ASP A 42 -7.69 -5.98 -12.02
CA ASP A 42 -6.70 -4.94 -11.69
C ASP A 42 -6.39 -4.96 -10.18
N LEU A 43 -5.11 -4.81 -9.83
CA LEU A 43 -4.65 -4.61 -8.45
C LEU A 43 -3.97 -3.26 -8.32
N PHE A 44 -4.50 -2.41 -7.44
CA PHE A 44 -3.93 -1.10 -7.13
C PHE A 44 -3.09 -1.17 -5.86
N ILE A 45 -1.80 -0.86 -5.96
CA ILE A 45 -0.93 -0.66 -4.81
C ILE A 45 -0.80 0.84 -4.56
N VAL A 46 -1.37 1.31 -3.45
CA VAL A 46 -1.53 2.73 -3.15
C VAL A 46 -0.63 3.12 -1.98
N VAL A 47 0.22 4.11 -2.18
CA VAL A 47 1.19 4.55 -1.16
C VAL A 47 0.62 5.64 -0.27
N LYS A 48 -0.11 6.61 -0.81
CA LYS A 48 -0.64 7.77 -0.07
C LYS A 48 -2.12 7.62 0.23
N ASP A 49 -2.53 8.06 1.41
CA ASP A 49 -3.95 8.02 1.84
C ASP A 49 -4.85 8.90 0.95
N ARG A 50 -4.33 10.01 0.43
CA ARG A 50 -5.04 10.85 -0.52
C ARG A 50 -5.42 10.07 -1.79
N ASP A 51 -4.46 9.36 -2.37
CA ASP A 51 -4.68 8.57 -3.57
C ASP A 51 -5.66 7.41 -3.31
N LEU A 52 -5.60 6.81 -2.10
CA LEU A 52 -6.58 5.81 -1.67
C LEU A 52 -8.01 6.39 -1.63
N VAL A 53 -8.17 7.56 -1.04
CA VAL A 53 -9.48 8.22 -0.96
C VAL A 53 -10.01 8.57 -2.35
N ASP A 54 -9.17 9.10 -3.23
CA ASP A 54 -9.56 9.44 -4.59
C ASP A 54 -9.92 8.18 -5.41
N LEU A 55 -9.17 7.08 -5.24
CA LEU A 55 -9.48 5.79 -5.84
C LEU A 55 -10.84 5.26 -5.38
N LEU A 56 -11.13 5.31 -4.09
CA LEU A 56 -12.40 4.86 -3.52
C LEU A 56 -13.58 5.72 -3.97
N LYS A 57 -13.42 7.06 -4.04
CA LYS A 57 -14.46 7.97 -4.59
C LYS A 57 -14.80 7.62 -6.03
N GLN A 58 -13.78 7.40 -6.87
CA GLN A 58 -13.99 7.04 -8.26
C GLN A 58 -14.64 5.65 -8.39
N ALA A 59 -14.24 4.68 -7.57
CA ALA A 59 -14.87 3.37 -7.53
C ALA A 59 -16.36 3.47 -7.18
N THR A 60 -16.70 4.29 -6.17
CA THR A 60 -18.10 4.54 -5.78
C THR A 60 -18.90 5.16 -6.93
N LEU A 61 -18.36 6.15 -7.64
CA LEU A 61 -19.02 6.78 -8.78
C LEU A 61 -19.25 5.81 -9.96
N GLN A 62 -18.38 4.83 -10.12
CA GLN A 62 -18.46 3.79 -11.14
C GLN A 62 -19.22 2.54 -10.67
N GLN A 63 -19.75 2.54 -9.45
CA GLN A 63 -20.42 1.40 -8.81
C GLN A 63 -19.55 0.14 -8.74
N LEU A 64 -18.23 0.31 -8.60
CA LEU A 64 -17.26 -0.77 -8.45
C LEU A 64 -16.92 -0.99 -6.97
N THR A 65 -16.75 -2.26 -6.60
CA THR A 65 -16.51 -2.69 -5.23
C THR A 65 -15.10 -3.27 -5.09
N PRO A 66 -14.21 -2.68 -4.24
CA PRO A 66 -12.93 -3.27 -3.93
C PRO A 66 -13.07 -4.69 -3.37
N GLY A 67 -12.21 -5.61 -3.79
CA GLY A 67 -12.24 -7.01 -3.41
C GLY A 67 -13.20 -7.89 -4.22
N LEU A 68 -14.05 -7.28 -5.07
CA LEU A 68 -14.92 -8.00 -6.02
C LEU A 68 -14.56 -7.67 -7.47
N ASP A 69 -14.52 -6.39 -7.80
CA ASP A 69 -14.25 -5.93 -9.17
C ASP A 69 -12.76 -5.68 -9.42
N PHE A 70 -12.05 -5.22 -8.39
CA PHE A 70 -10.61 -4.94 -8.43
C PHE A 70 -10.01 -5.02 -7.03
N GLY A 71 -8.69 -5.22 -6.92
CA GLY A 71 -7.98 -5.29 -5.65
C GLY A 71 -7.35 -3.97 -5.23
N ILE A 72 -7.24 -3.75 -3.89
CA ILE A 72 -6.47 -2.64 -3.31
C ILE A 72 -5.54 -3.16 -2.22
N ILE A 73 -4.25 -2.79 -2.32
CA ILE A 73 -3.29 -2.87 -1.21
C ILE A 73 -2.80 -1.46 -0.92
N SER A 74 -2.89 -1.02 0.33
CA SER A 74 -2.38 0.29 0.76
C SER A 74 -1.17 0.16 1.68
N TYR A 75 -0.22 1.09 1.55
CA TYR A 75 0.91 1.17 2.48
C TYR A 75 0.50 1.81 3.80
N ASN A 76 1.13 1.32 4.87
CA ASN A 76 0.92 1.71 6.26
C ASN A 76 -0.52 1.49 6.75
N ASP A 77 -0.61 0.74 7.84
CA ASP A 77 -1.90 0.45 8.45
C ASP A 77 -2.35 1.57 9.38
N THR A 78 -3.64 1.88 9.32
CA THR A 78 -4.28 2.85 10.20
C THR A 78 -5.68 2.35 10.60
N PRO A 79 -6.22 2.73 11.78
CA PRO A 79 -7.58 2.35 12.18
C PRO A 79 -8.65 2.76 11.16
N LEU A 80 -8.44 3.87 10.43
CA LEU A 80 -9.35 4.32 9.38
C LEU A 80 -9.45 3.31 8.23
N LYS A 81 -8.34 2.69 7.85
CA LYS A 81 -8.31 1.69 6.76
C LYS A 81 -9.05 0.39 7.10
N GLU A 82 -9.26 0.10 8.37
CA GLU A 82 -10.11 -1.02 8.80
C GLU A 82 -11.60 -0.78 8.50
N LEU A 83 -12.01 0.49 8.48
CA LEU A 83 -13.42 0.89 8.28
C LEU A 83 -13.75 1.19 6.81
N LEU A 84 -12.78 1.65 6.02
CA LEU A 84 -13.01 2.02 4.63
C LEU A 84 -13.33 0.80 3.77
N ALA A 85 -14.38 0.87 2.96
CA ALA A 85 -14.78 -0.16 2.00
C ALA A 85 -14.85 -1.58 2.57
N GLY A 86 -15.22 -1.73 3.85
CA GLY A 86 -15.27 -3.01 4.56
C GLY A 86 -13.90 -3.54 5.00
N GLY A 87 -12.85 -2.74 4.90
CA GLY A 87 -11.48 -3.01 5.29
C GLY A 87 -10.51 -3.06 4.11
N ILE A 88 -9.52 -2.18 4.16
CA ILE A 88 -8.44 -2.12 3.16
C ILE A 88 -7.28 -3.01 3.58
N THR A 89 -6.87 -3.91 2.71
CA THR A 89 -5.64 -4.70 2.85
C THR A 89 -4.43 -3.77 2.88
N THR A 90 -3.55 -3.95 3.86
CA THR A 90 -2.40 -3.06 4.04
C THR A 90 -1.09 -3.81 4.13
N LEU A 91 -0.06 -3.24 3.55
CA LEU A 91 1.34 -3.60 3.76
C LEU A 91 1.96 -2.54 4.68
N SER A 92 2.26 -2.90 5.91
CA SER A 92 2.67 -1.95 6.94
C SER A 92 3.95 -2.33 7.64
N THR A 93 4.73 -1.32 7.98
CA THR A 93 5.77 -1.44 9.01
C THR A 93 5.10 -1.76 10.35
N ASP A 94 5.68 -2.64 11.15
CA ASP A 94 5.27 -2.84 12.55
C ASP A 94 5.78 -1.67 13.41
N PHE A 95 5.00 -0.59 13.45
CA PHE A 95 5.34 0.64 14.19
C PHE A 95 5.45 0.41 15.69
N LYS A 96 4.70 -0.55 16.25
CA LYS A 96 4.78 -0.89 17.67
C LYS A 96 6.11 -1.54 18.00
N LEU A 97 6.51 -2.54 17.21
CA LEU A 97 7.80 -3.19 17.37
C LEU A 97 8.95 -2.21 17.11
N MET A 98 8.82 -1.33 16.11
CA MET A 98 9.80 -0.29 15.83
C MET A 98 10.04 0.62 17.04
N GLY A 99 8.97 1.10 17.69
CA GLY A 99 9.06 1.92 18.90
C GLY A 99 9.72 1.17 20.06
N GLN A 100 9.39 -0.09 20.27
CA GLN A 100 10.02 -0.94 21.31
C GLN A 100 11.51 -1.16 21.04
N THR A 101 11.87 -1.40 19.78
CA THR A 101 13.27 -1.59 19.36
C THR A 101 14.06 -0.30 19.56
N MET A 102 13.51 0.85 19.16
CA MET A 102 14.14 2.16 19.38
C MET A 102 14.41 2.43 20.86
N SER A 103 13.44 2.18 21.75
CA SER A 103 13.64 2.35 23.19
C SER A 103 14.83 1.52 23.70
N LYS A 104 14.91 0.24 23.33
CA LYS A 104 16.03 -0.64 23.71
C LYS A 104 17.39 -0.16 23.16
N LEU A 105 17.43 0.33 21.94
CA LEU A 105 18.65 0.84 21.32
C LEU A 105 19.17 2.11 22.01
N ILE A 106 18.25 3.01 22.42
CA ILE A 106 18.60 4.21 23.20
C ILE A 106 19.21 3.83 24.55
N GLU A 107 18.63 2.86 25.26
CA GLU A 107 19.12 2.38 26.53
C GLU A 107 20.50 1.71 26.40
N ALA A 108 20.73 0.96 25.33
CA ALA A 108 21.99 0.25 25.10
C ALA A 108 23.16 1.15 24.71
N LYS A 109 22.93 2.46 24.44
CA LYS A 109 23.94 3.45 24.03
C LYS A 109 24.84 3.01 22.88
N GLY A 110 24.38 2.08 22.05
CA GLY A 110 25.12 1.53 20.91
C GLY A 110 24.59 2.08 19.58
N ILE A 111 25.46 2.16 18.56
CA ILE A 111 25.04 2.39 17.18
C ILE A 111 24.73 1.02 16.57
N CYS A 112 23.46 0.78 16.27
CA CYS A 112 23.00 -0.47 15.69
C CYS A 112 21.91 -0.20 14.64
N ALA A 113 22.00 -0.86 13.50
CA ALA A 113 20.96 -0.86 12.49
C ALA A 113 20.15 -2.15 12.60
N VAL A 114 18.86 -2.03 12.88
CA VAL A 114 17.92 -3.17 12.99
C VAL A 114 16.84 -3.02 11.94
N ALA A 115 16.69 -4.03 11.08
CA ALA A 115 15.62 -4.07 10.12
C ALA A 115 14.29 -4.31 10.84
N ASN A 116 13.29 -3.43 10.59
CA ASN A 116 11.95 -3.61 11.12
C ASN A 116 11.11 -4.48 10.16
N PRO A 117 10.39 -5.49 10.64
CA PRO A 117 9.61 -6.36 9.77
C PRO A 117 8.41 -5.65 9.16
N TRP A 118 8.03 -6.11 7.98
CA TRP A 118 6.78 -5.76 7.33
C TRP A 118 5.68 -6.74 7.71
N LYS A 119 4.45 -6.23 7.79
CA LYS A 119 3.26 -7.01 8.07
C LYS A 119 2.23 -6.78 6.97
N LEU A 120 1.71 -7.87 6.41
CA LEU A 120 0.55 -7.84 5.52
C LEU A 120 -0.71 -8.08 6.36
N ASN A 121 -1.61 -7.11 6.40
CA ASN A 121 -2.91 -7.23 7.03
C ASN A 121 -3.96 -7.43 5.92
N THR A 122 -4.34 -8.67 5.67
CA THR A 122 -5.33 -9.01 4.64
C THR A 122 -6.73 -8.66 5.12
N ARG A 123 -7.50 -7.95 4.29
CA ARG A 123 -8.89 -7.53 4.52
C ARG A 123 -9.70 -7.68 3.24
N LYS A 124 -10.93 -7.16 3.22
CA LYS A 124 -11.90 -7.38 2.12
C LYS A 124 -11.55 -6.71 0.79
N SER A 125 -10.59 -5.81 0.74
CA SER A 125 -10.21 -5.13 -0.51
C SER A 125 -9.29 -5.92 -1.44
N LEU A 126 -8.99 -7.18 -1.07
CA LEU A 126 -8.16 -8.09 -1.85
C LEU A 126 -8.77 -9.48 -1.85
#